data_71077ed6640a209a6f0a36fee371ff68
#
_entry.id   71077ed6640a209a6f0a36fee371ff68
#
_cell.length_a   1.000
_cell.length_b   1.000
_cell.length_c   1.000
_cell.angle_alpha   90.00
_cell.angle_beta   90.00
_cell.angle_gamma   90.00
#
_symmetry.space_group_name_H-M   'P 1'
#
loop_
_entity.id
_entity.type
_entity.pdbx_description
1 polymer ?
#
loop_
_entity_poly.entity_id
_entity_poly.type
_entity_poly.pdbx_seq_one_letter_code
_entity_poly.pdbx_strand_id
1 'polypeptide(L)'
;MAWYSTGTVAVTLNSPTVTGTGTTFSANVRVGDAFKGPDGRWYEVTNVASSTVISIKPNYQGSTASGQSYAVAPILGYDKDLSDRFNLIANQWGATLAGIKPWALSANAAAARGDLGLGSAAVREALGGSGALYSRDSILGAVSQASGIPSGAIIERGANANGDYVRYADGTQMCWFNASVTDQAIDVPYGSLFTGTRSWSFPIAFSGSPTVNPGLFRWGTGAGWGTVGGIASATAATLRGFDIVSRAAGTATVISASAMGRWF
;
A
#
# COMPACT_ATOMS: atom_id res chain seq x y z
N MET A 1 -7.19 17.78 55.50
CA MET A 1 -7.94 16.50 55.71
C MET A 1 -8.35 16.41 57.17
N ALA A 2 -9.56 15.92 57.47
CA ALA A 2 -9.98 15.66 58.84
C ALA A 2 -9.32 14.36 59.34
N TRP A 3 -9.01 14.29 60.62
CA TRP A 3 -8.49 13.08 61.26
C TRP A 3 -9.57 11.99 61.26
N TYR A 4 -9.16 10.74 61.01
CA TYR A 4 -10.08 9.64 61.10
C TYR A 4 -10.25 9.20 62.57
N SER A 5 -11.51 9.19 63.06
CA SER A 5 -11.82 8.86 64.47
C SER A 5 -13.18 8.16 64.63
N THR A 6 -13.67 7.51 63.53
CA THR A 6 -14.95 6.80 63.55
C THR A 6 -14.86 5.51 64.34
N GLY A 7 -15.83 5.26 65.24
CA GLY A 7 -15.88 4.07 66.11
C GLY A 7 -15.04 4.23 67.37
N THR A 8 -14.68 3.13 68.00
CA THR A 8 -13.87 3.07 69.24
C THR A 8 -12.79 2.01 69.09
N VAL A 9 -11.79 2.04 69.98
CA VAL A 9 -10.68 1.08 69.96
C VAL A 9 -10.51 0.40 71.31
N ALA A 10 -10.05 -0.85 71.25
CA ALA A 10 -9.48 -1.59 72.39
C ALA A 10 -7.97 -1.69 72.17
N VAL A 11 -7.23 -1.41 73.25
CA VAL A 11 -5.78 -1.42 73.33
C VAL A 11 -5.32 -2.17 74.56
N THR A 12 -4.18 -2.84 74.47
CA THR A 12 -3.58 -3.62 75.59
C THR A 12 -2.18 -3.14 75.82
N LEU A 13 -1.84 -2.91 77.13
CA LEU A 13 -0.48 -2.50 77.52
C LEU A 13 0.55 -3.45 76.94
N ASN A 14 1.61 -2.89 76.37
CA ASN A 14 2.73 -3.56 75.68
C ASN A 14 2.35 -4.40 74.43
N SER A 15 1.15 -4.24 73.93
CA SER A 15 0.72 -4.87 72.66
C SER A 15 0.89 -3.90 71.47
N PRO A 16 1.31 -4.38 70.32
CA PRO A 16 1.28 -3.60 69.08
C PRO A 16 -0.09 -3.58 68.45
N THR A 17 -1.05 -4.44 68.89
CA THR A 17 -2.34 -4.60 68.23
C THR A 17 -3.38 -3.64 68.82
N VAL A 18 -4.08 -2.96 67.91
CA VAL A 18 -5.25 -2.12 68.20
C VAL A 18 -6.44 -2.75 67.51
N THR A 19 -7.49 -3.04 68.28
CA THR A 19 -8.75 -3.63 67.76
C THR A 19 -9.86 -2.56 67.75
N GLY A 20 -10.44 -2.30 66.62
CA GLY A 20 -11.54 -1.34 66.46
C GLY A 20 -12.93 -1.97 66.50
N THR A 21 -13.89 -1.20 66.97
CA THR A 21 -15.32 -1.53 66.93
C THR A 21 -16.04 -0.40 66.18
N GLY A 22 -16.73 -0.71 65.10
CA GLY A 22 -17.37 0.30 64.22
C GLY A 22 -16.37 1.14 63.41
N THR A 23 -15.14 0.64 63.25
CA THR A 23 -14.07 1.26 62.46
C THR A 23 -14.06 0.78 61.02
N THR A 24 -13.40 1.53 60.14
CA THR A 24 -13.12 1.15 58.74
C THR A 24 -11.65 1.48 58.41
N PHE A 25 -10.72 0.90 59.19
CA PHE A 25 -9.29 1.18 59.08
C PHE A 25 -8.74 0.92 57.67
N SER A 26 -9.12 -0.18 57.02
CA SER A 26 -8.64 -0.51 55.67
C SER A 26 -8.97 0.55 54.60
N ALA A 27 -10.03 1.34 54.83
CA ALA A 27 -10.43 2.41 53.91
C ALA A 27 -9.80 3.77 54.23
N ASN A 28 -9.45 4.02 55.50
CA ASN A 28 -9.13 5.36 56.01
C ASN A 28 -7.73 5.50 56.64
N VAL A 29 -7.03 4.40 56.89
CA VAL A 29 -5.73 4.37 57.57
C VAL A 29 -4.70 3.70 56.65
N ARG A 30 -3.47 4.21 56.69
CA ARG A 30 -2.34 3.67 55.90
C ARG A 30 -1.17 3.40 56.84
N VAL A 31 -0.31 2.50 56.42
CA VAL A 31 1.00 2.28 57.08
C VAL A 31 1.78 3.60 57.00
N GLY A 32 2.35 4.01 58.14
CA GLY A 32 3.03 5.28 58.28
C GLY A 32 2.16 6.44 58.83
N ASP A 33 0.83 6.24 58.93
CA ASP A 33 -0.03 7.23 59.57
C ASP A 33 0.23 7.31 61.10
N ALA A 34 -0.11 8.44 61.72
CA ALA A 34 0.04 8.63 63.15
C ALA A 34 -1.27 8.28 63.88
N PHE A 35 -1.23 7.23 64.68
CA PHE A 35 -2.34 6.85 65.56
C PHE A 35 -2.18 7.54 66.93
N LYS A 36 -3.18 8.30 67.35
CA LYS A 36 -3.29 8.88 68.66
C LYS A 36 -4.06 7.96 69.56
N GLY A 37 -3.36 7.34 70.50
CA GLY A 37 -3.97 6.39 71.42
C GLY A 37 -4.84 7.06 72.50
N PRO A 38 -5.65 6.26 73.21
CA PRO A 38 -6.44 6.74 74.38
C PRO A 38 -5.62 7.35 75.50
N ASP A 39 -4.36 7.03 75.59
CA ASP A 39 -3.37 7.61 76.56
C ASP A 39 -2.84 8.99 76.08
N GLY A 40 -3.31 9.48 74.95
CA GLY A 40 -2.91 10.77 74.37
C GLY A 40 -1.58 10.76 73.65
N ARG A 41 -0.88 9.64 73.59
CA ARG A 41 0.41 9.48 72.89
C ARG A 41 0.23 9.16 71.42
N TRP A 42 1.25 9.46 70.63
CA TRP A 42 1.32 9.16 69.21
C TRP A 42 2.10 7.89 68.95
N TYR A 43 1.58 7.06 68.01
CA TYR A 43 2.14 5.79 67.58
C TYR A 43 2.16 5.77 66.06
N GLU A 44 3.14 5.14 65.45
CA GLU A 44 3.17 4.88 64.02
C GLU A 44 2.31 3.66 63.72
N VAL A 45 1.46 3.76 62.71
CA VAL A 45 0.76 2.61 62.17
C VAL A 45 1.72 1.81 61.28
N THR A 46 2.03 0.57 61.68
CA THR A 46 2.98 -0.31 60.97
C THR A 46 2.30 -1.32 60.07
N ASN A 47 1.01 -1.62 60.32
CA ASN A 47 0.23 -2.53 59.50
C ASN A 47 -1.27 -2.22 59.65
N VAL A 48 -2.03 -2.41 58.55
CA VAL A 48 -3.49 -2.37 58.53
C VAL A 48 -3.98 -3.75 58.10
N ALA A 49 -4.27 -4.61 59.11
CA ALA A 49 -4.61 -6.01 58.88
C ALA A 49 -6.04 -6.20 58.38
N SER A 50 -6.97 -5.34 58.82
CA SER A 50 -8.39 -5.40 58.41
C SER A 50 -9.11 -4.06 58.64
N SER A 51 -10.40 -4.00 58.42
CA SER A 51 -11.24 -2.85 58.79
C SER A 51 -11.29 -2.58 60.27
N THR A 52 -10.93 -3.56 61.11
CA THR A 52 -11.02 -3.49 62.57
C THR A 52 -9.71 -3.73 63.29
N VAL A 53 -8.62 -4.01 62.58
CA VAL A 53 -7.34 -4.34 63.24
C VAL A 53 -6.21 -3.58 62.54
N ILE A 54 -5.43 -2.82 63.35
CA ILE A 54 -4.16 -2.20 62.97
C ILE A 54 -3.05 -2.60 63.94
N SER A 55 -1.80 -2.49 63.53
CA SER A 55 -0.62 -2.64 64.35
C SER A 55 0.08 -1.29 64.46
N ILE A 56 0.62 -1.02 65.67
CA ILE A 56 1.29 0.23 66.01
C ILE A 56 2.69 0.03 66.55
N LYS A 57 3.52 1.07 66.43
CA LYS A 57 4.88 1.13 67.00
C LYS A 57 5.12 2.50 67.63
N PRO A 58 5.75 2.56 68.85
CA PRO A 58 6.06 1.46 69.72
C PRO A 58 4.79 0.73 70.19
N ASN A 59 4.94 -0.40 70.89
CA ASN A 59 3.83 -1.07 71.55
C ASN A 59 3.10 -0.08 72.47
N TYR A 60 1.75 -0.25 72.59
CA TYR A 60 0.92 0.65 73.34
C TYR A 60 1.41 0.77 74.78
N GLN A 61 1.62 2.00 75.24
CA GLN A 61 2.28 2.31 76.55
C GLN A 61 1.29 2.75 77.63
N GLY A 62 0.01 2.91 77.31
CA GLY A 62 -1.02 3.23 78.27
C GLY A 62 -1.63 2.00 78.93
N SER A 63 -2.57 2.22 79.84
CA SER A 63 -3.31 1.13 80.51
C SER A 63 -4.21 0.40 79.52
N THR A 64 -4.37 -0.94 79.66
CA THR A 64 -5.34 -1.73 78.84
C THR A 64 -6.71 -1.15 79.01
N ALA A 65 -7.37 -0.85 77.89
CA ALA A 65 -8.71 -0.27 77.87
C ALA A 65 -9.45 -0.68 76.60
N SER A 66 -10.79 -0.67 76.66
CA SER A 66 -11.69 -0.97 75.51
C SER A 66 -12.73 0.13 75.33
N GLY A 67 -13.29 0.25 74.15
CA GLY A 67 -14.32 1.23 73.82
C GLY A 67 -13.86 2.69 73.88
N GLN A 68 -12.58 2.92 73.69
CA GLN A 68 -11.95 4.25 73.85
C GLN A 68 -11.97 5.04 72.56
N SER A 69 -11.97 6.37 72.68
CA SER A 69 -11.76 7.27 71.57
C SER A 69 -10.31 7.28 71.11
N TYR A 70 -10.10 7.51 69.83
CA TYR A 70 -8.81 7.57 69.18
C TYR A 70 -8.86 8.55 68.00
N ALA A 71 -7.71 8.80 67.40
CA ALA A 71 -7.64 9.48 66.13
C ALA A 71 -6.47 8.98 65.29
N VAL A 72 -6.61 8.99 63.99
CA VAL A 72 -5.53 8.73 63.05
C VAL A 72 -5.33 9.96 62.18
N ALA A 73 -4.12 10.46 62.16
CA ALA A 73 -3.73 11.59 61.31
C ALA A 73 -2.84 11.10 60.17
N PRO A 74 -3.11 11.43 58.92
CA PRO A 74 -2.25 11.11 57.80
C PRO A 74 -0.94 11.89 57.91
N ILE A 75 0.19 11.23 57.69
CA ILE A 75 1.51 11.84 57.69
C ILE A 75 1.96 12.14 56.25
N LEU A 76 2.58 13.32 56.04
CA LEU A 76 2.91 13.90 54.70
C LEU A 76 3.85 13.05 53.83
N GLY A 77 4.47 12.00 54.36
CA GLY A 77 5.30 11.08 53.54
C GLY A 77 4.59 10.40 52.39
N TYR A 78 3.26 10.23 52.49
CA TYR A 78 2.43 9.64 51.47
C TYR A 78 2.31 10.50 50.22
N ASP A 79 2.21 11.82 50.38
CA ASP A 79 2.11 12.76 49.26
C ASP A 79 3.39 12.78 48.40
N LYS A 80 4.55 12.60 49.06
CA LYS A 80 5.85 12.48 48.37
C LYS A 80 5.91 11.19 47.52
N ASP A 81 5.54 10.04 48.09
CA ASP A 81 5.56 8.76 47.38
C ASP A 81 4.60 8.78 46.18
N LEU A 82 3.41 9.37 46.33
CA LEU A 82 2.45 9.56 45.25
C LEU A 82 3.03 10.47 44.16
N SER A 83 3.64 11.59 44.52
CA SER A 83 4.29 12.51 43.61
C SER A 83 5.43 11.85 42.82
N ASP A 84 6.26 11.07 43.50
CA ASP A 84 7.37 10.33 42.90
C ASP A 84 6.85 9.28 41.88
N ARG A 85 5.75 8.59 42.21
CA ARG A 85 5.09 7.65 41.30
C ARG A 85 4.48 8.34 40.07
N PHE A 86 3.86 9.51 40.25
CA PHE A 86 3.35 10.29 39.11
C PHE A 86 4.48 10.78 38.21
N ASN A 87 5.59 11.25 38.80
CA ASN A 87 6.76 11.66 38.02
C ASN A 87 7.38 10.48 37.25
N LEU A 88 7.43 9.29 37.86
CA LEU A 88 7.88 8.09 37.17
C LEU A 88 7.01 7.75 35.98
N ILE A 89 5.67 7.76 36.14
CA ILE A 89 4.73 7.51 35.06
C ILE A 89 4.88 8.58 33.95
N ALA A 90 4.92 9.86 34.32
CA ALA A 90 5.08 10.95 33.38
C ALA A 90 6.36 10.84 32.55
N ASN A 91 7.48 10.46 33.20
CA ASN A 91 8.75 10.24 32.52
C ASN A 91 8.71 9.02 31.58
N GLN A 92 8.09 7.91 31.99
CA GLN A 92 7.90 6.72 31.14
C GLN A 92 7.03 7.04 29.91
N TRP A 93 5.91 7.76 30.10
CA TRP A 93 5.04 8.18 28.98
C TRP A 93 5.76 9.17 28.08
N GLY A 94 6.53 10.12 28.64
CA GLY A 94 7.33 11.06 27.85
C GLY A 94 8.36 10.34 26.98
N ALA A 95 9.06 9.36 27.52
CA ALA A 95 10.01 8.56 26.76
C ALA A 95 9.34 7.72 25.67
N THR A 96 8.15 7.15 25.96
CA THR A 96 7.36 6.39 24.98
C THR A 96 6.90 7.30 23.86
N LEU A 97 6.35 8.48 24.17
CA LEU A 97 5.91 9.46 23.16
C LEU A 97 7.08 9.96 22.30
N ALA A 98 8.24 10.21 22.91
CA ALA A 98 9.45 10.60 22.17
C ALA A 98 9.95 9.50 21.22
N GLY A 99 9.66 8.23 21.54
CA GLY A 99 9.98 7.08 20.69
C GLY A 99 8.98 6.85 19.53
N ILE A 100 7.80 7.46 19.57
CA ILE A 100 6.82 7.34 18.48
C ILE A 100 7.35 8.08 17.26
N LYS A 101 7.43 7.35 16.16
CA LYS A 101 7.91 7.91 14.90
C LYS A 101 6.95 8.98 14.37
N PRO A 102 7.46 10.03 13.71
CA PRO A 102 6.62 11.15 13.20
C PRO A 102 5.42 10.71 12.37
N TRP A 103 5.59 9.70 11.52
CA TRP A 103 4.53 9.18 10.67
C TRP A 103 3.30 8.64 11.44
N ALA A 104 3.52 8.13 12.67
CA ALA A 104 2.44 7.60 13.50
C ALA A 104 1.60 8.71 14.16
N LEU A 105 2.13 9.93 14.23
CA LEU A 105 1.47 11.12 14.78
C LEU A 105 0.93 12.05 13.69
N SER A 106 1.08 11.67 12.43
CA SER A 106 0.69 12.51 11.31
C SER A 106 -0.83 12.72 11.26
N ALA A 107 -1.26 13.93 11.00
CA ALA A 107 -2.67 14.32 10.99
C ALA A 107 -3.51 13.63 9.90
N ASN A 108 -2.86 13.14 8.83
CA ASN A 108 -3.50 12.44 7.72
C ASN A 108 -2.50 11.57 6.95
N ALA A 109 -3.02 10.73 6.05
CA ALA A 109 -2.20 9.82 5.25
C ALA A 109 -1.16 10.52 4.35
N ALA A 110 -1.40 11.75 3.90
CA ALA A 110 -0.44 12.50 3.08
C ALA A 110 0.77 12.95 3.91
N ALA A 111 0.54 13.48 5.12
CA ALA A 111 1.59 13.83 6.05
C ALA A 111 2.40 12.60 6.47
N ALA A 112 1.73 11.47 6.79
CA ALA A 112 2.40 10.22 7.14
C ALA A 112 3.34 9.72 6.03
N ARG A 113 2.94 9.82 4.77
CA ARG A 113 3.81 9.47 3.64
C ARG A 113 5.02 10.38 3.52
N GLY A 114 4.85 11.68 3.79
CA GLY A 114 5.95 12.65 3.84
C GLY A 114 6.97 12.29 4.92
N ASP A 115 6.50 12.00 6.12
CA ASP A 115 7.34 11.61 7.26
C ASP A 115 8.07 10.28 7.04
N LEU A 116 7.50 9.37 6.25
CA LEU A 116 8.14 8.13 5.81
C LEU A 116 9.10 8.33 4.63
N GLY A 117 9.19 9.53 4.05
CA GLY A 117 9.99 9.80 2.86
C GLY A 117 9.44 9.15 1.59
N LEU A 118 8.16 8.78 1.56
CA LEU A 118 7.54 8.14 0.42
C LEU A 118 7.19 9.20 -0.63
N GLY A 119 7.79 9.08 -1.81
CA GLY A 119 7.51 9.96 -2.94
C GLY A 119 6.12 9.77 -3.54
N SER A 120 5.79 10.57 -4.55
CA SER A 120 4.51 10.52 -5.26
C SER A 120 4.15 9.14 -5.85
N ALA A 121 5.15 8.28 -6.06
CA ALA A 121 4.94 6.91 -6.53
C ALA A 121 4.10 6.05 -5.55
N ALA A 122 4.18 6.33 -4.25
CA ALA A 122 3.45 5.56 -3.22
C ALA A 122 1.93 5.71 -3.26
N VAL A 123 1.41 6.68 -4.03
CA VAL A 123 -0.03 6.94 -4.19
C VAL A 123 -0.53 6.76 -5.62
N ARG A 124 0.32 6.29 -6.51
CA ARG A 124 -0.05 6.04 -7.90
C ARG A 124 -0.64 4.65 -8.05
N GLU A 125 -1.72 4.57 -8.76
CA GLU A 125 -2.30 3.30 -9.17
C GLU A 125 -1.37 2.59 -10.18
N ALA A 126 -1.37 1.27 -10.15
CA ALA A 126 -0.55 0.46 -11.06
C ALA A 126 -1.06 0.53 -12.51
N LEU A 127 -2.36 0.76 -12.71
CA LEU A 127 -3.01 0.81 -14.02
C LEU A 127 -4.21 1.77 -14.00
N GLY A 128 -4.50 2.40 -15.15
CA GLY A 128 -5.81 2.96 -15.46
C GLY A 128 -6.07 4.43 -15.18
N GLY A 129 -5.17 5.18 -14.58
CA GLY A 129 -5.36 6.60 -14.31
C GLY A 129 -4.24 7.50 -14.84
N SER A 130 -4.51 8.80 -14.94
CA SER A 130 -3.47 9.80 -15.21
C SER A 130 -2.43 9.73 -14.09
N GLY A 131 -1.18 9.44 -14.44
CA GLY A 131 -0.08 9.27 -13.49
C GLY A 131 0.07 7.85 -12.92
N ALA A 132 -0.64 6.85 -13.45
CA ALA A 132 -0.42 5.45 -13.13
C ALA A 132 1.03 5.00 -13.37
N LEU A 133 1.48 4.01 -12.61
CA LEU A 133 2.79 3.40 -12.80
C LEU A 133 2.66 2.20 -13.74
N TYR A 134 3.54 2.15 -14.74
CA TYR A 134 3.72 0.95 -15.54
C TYR A 134 4.67 -0.01 -14.82
N SER A 135 4.28 -1.27 -14.75
CA SER A 135 5.09 -2.38 -14.23
C SER A 135 5.45 -3.34 -15.37
N ARG A 136 6.31 -4.31 -15.09
CA ARG A 136 6.60 -5.37 -16.06
C ARG A 136 5.33 -6.07 -16.57
N ASP A 137 4.34 -6.24 -15.70
CA ASP A 137 3.11 -6.96 -16.01
C ASP A 137 2.10 -6.10 -16.81
N SER A 138 2.32 -4.78 -16.88
CA SER A 138 1.52 -3.85 -17.66
C SER A 138 2.20 -3.37 -18.96
N ILE A 139 3.43 -3.84 -19.24
CA ILE A 139 4.11 -3.50 -20.50
C ILE A 139 3.47 -4.21 -21.68
N LEU A 140 3.20 -5.52 -21.56
CA LEU A 140 2.57 -6.33 -22.60
C LEU A 140 1.12 -6.64 -22.25
N GLY A 141 0.19 -6.35 -23.16
CA GLY A 141 -1.25 -6.58 -23.00
C GLY A 141 -2.05 -5.78 -23.99
N ALA A 142 -3.36 -5.70 -23.82
CA ALA A 142 -4.20 -4.89 -24.68
C ALA A 142 -3.92 -3.39 -24.46
N VAL A 143 -3.57 -2.68 -25.53
CA VAL A 143 -3.48 -1.22 -25.52
C VAL A 143 -4.87 -0.61 -25.62
N SER A 144 -5.09 0.45 -24.88
CA SER A 144 -6.32 1.22 -24.91
C SER A 144 -6.04 2.69 -24.65
N GLN A 145 -7.02 3.53 -24.97
CA GLN A 145 -6.93 4.96 -24.70
C GLN A 145 -8.32 5.53 -24.40
N ALA A 146 -8.34 6.64 -23.68
CA ALA A 146 -9.50 7.47 -23.46
C ALA A 146 -9.15 8.91 -23.81
N SER A 147 -9.79 9.47 -24.86
CA SER A 147 -9.53 10.83 -25.34
C SER A 147 -8.05 11.12 -25.64
N GLY A 148 -7.35 10.16 -26.26
CA GLY A 148 -5.93 10.29 -26.60
C GLY A 148 -4.94 9.98 -25.45
N ILE A 149 -5.44 9.68 -24.25
CA ILE A 149 -4.60 9.31 -23.10
C ILE A 149 -4.53 7.79 -23.00
N PRO A 150 -3.33 7.18 -23.02
CA PRO A 150 -3.17 5.74 -22.82
C PRO A 150 -3.74 5.28 -21.48
N SER A 151 -4.53 4.21 -21.50
CA SER A 151 -5.19 3.65 -20.32
C SER A 151 -4.99 2.14 -20.16
N GLY A 152 -4.38 1.47 -21.14
CA GLY A 152 -4.05 0.06 -21.13
C GLY A 152 -2.55 -0.22 -21.05
N ALA A 153 -2.12 -1.36 -21.61
CA ALA A 153 -0.71 -1.71 -21.70
C ALA A 153 0.07 -0.78 -22.66
N ILE A 154 1.41 -0.84 -22.60
CA ILE A 154 2.26 -0.04 -23.50
C ILE A 154 2.34 -0.68 -24.87
N ILE A 155 2.38 -2.01 -24.96
CA ILE A 155 2.56 -2.77 -26.19
C ILE A 155 1.52 -3.89 -26.25
N GLU A 156 0.80 -3.96 -27.36
CA GLU A 156 -0.05 -5.08 -27.72
C GLU A 156 0.53 -5.80 -28.94
N ARG A 157 0.53 -7.13 -28.91
CA ARG A 157 0.92 -7.97 -30.03
C ARG A 157 -0.18 -8.98 -30.33
N GLY A 158 -0.39 -9.26 -31.61
CA GLY A 158 -1.30 -10.29 -32.03
C GLY A 158 -0.99 -10.77 -33.43
N ALA A 159 -1.61 -11.90 -33.80
CA ALA A 159 -1.50 -12.51 -35.11
C ALA A 159 -2.81 -13.18 -35.51
N ASN A 160 -3.08 -13.26 -36.81
CA ASN A 160 -4.14 -14.07 -37.40
C ASN A 160 -3.75 -14.53 -38.79
N ALA A 161 -4.68 -15.10 -39.54
CA ALA A 161 -4.43 -15.59 -40.89
C ALA A 161 -3.95 -14.49 -41.88
N ASN A 162 -4.15 -13.21 -41.57
CA ASN A 162 -3.74 -12.09 -42.40
C ASN A 162 -2.34 -11.53 -42.03
N GLY A 163 -1.69 -12.06 -40.99
CA GLY A 163 -0.36 -11.66 -40.55
C GLY A 163 -0.31 -11.31 -39.08
N ASP A 164 0.76 -10.63 -38.71
CA ASP A 164 1.05 -10.18 -37.36
C ASP A 164 0.85 -8.67 -37.24
N TYR A 165 0.64 -8.22 -36.01
CA TYR A 165 0.60 -6.79 -35.70
C TYR A 165 1.21 -6.46 -34.35
N VAL A 166 1.58 -5.21 -34.20
CA VAL A 166 1.92 -4.59 -32.93
C VAL A 166 1.23 -3.20 -32.85
N ARG A 167 0.69 -2.90 -31.67
CA ARG A 167 0.18 -1.58 -31.31
C ARG A 167 0.98 -1.03 -30.14
N TYR A 168 1.19 0.27 -30.15
CA TYR A 168 1.83 0.99 -29.07
C TYR A 168 0.85 1.96 -28.42
N ALA A 169 1.07 2.23 -27.14
CA ALA A 169 0.23 3.16 -26.37
C ALA A 169 0.17 4.58 -26.94
N ASP A 170 1.18 5.00 -27.73
CA ASP A 170 1.24 6.29 -28.40
C ASP A 170 0.33 6.40 -29.66
N GLY A 171 -0.38 5.33 -29.99
CA GLY A 171 -1.23 5.25 -31.19
C GLY A 171 -0.55 4.67 -32.41
N THR A 172 0.73 4.39 -32.39
CA THR A 172 1.41 3.74 -33.50
C THR A 172 0.93 2.30 -33.64
N GLN A 173 0.66 1.88 -34.88
CA GLN A 173 0.33 0.51 -35.25
C GLN A 173 1.20 0.07 -36.41
N MET A 174 1.72 -1.14 -36.33
CA MET A 174 2.43 -1.81 -37.40
C MET A 174 1.77 -3.17 -37.67
N CYS A 175 1.63 -3.49 -38.95
CA CYS A 175 1.19 -4.81 -39.43
C CYS A 175 2.22 -5.32 -40.41
N TRP A 176 2.41 -6.64 -40.47
CA TRP A 176 3.27 -7.26 -41.47
C TRP A 176 2.70 -8.61 -41.89
N PHE A 177 3.00 -8.94 -43.12
CA PHE A 177 2.59 -10.15 -43.76
C PHE A 177 3.80 -10.75 -44.47
N ASN A 178 4.18 -11.95 -44.07
CA ASN A 178 5.23 -12.74 -44.69
C ASN A 178 4.59 -13.93 -45.37
N ALA A 179 4.43 -13.87 -46.66
CA ALA A 179 3.95 -15.03 -47.40
C ALA A 179 5.03 -16.11 -47.44
N SER A 180 4.63 -17.33 -47.06
CA SER A 180 5.47 -18.52 -47.18
C SER A 180 5.14 -19.35 -48.43
N VAL A 181 4.13 -18.93 -49.18
CA VAL A 181 3.58 -19.67 -50.31
C VAL A 181 4.07 -19.03 -51.62
N THR A 182 4.59 -19.86 -52.49
CA THR A 182 5.12 -19.49 -53.80
C THR A 182 4.03 -19.50 -54.89
N ASP A 183 2.83 -19.02 -54.57
CA ASP A 183 1.65 -19.08 -55.45
C ASP A 183 1.31 -17.74 -56.15
N GLN A 184 2.18 -16.74 -55.97
CA GLN A 184 1.93 -15.43 -56.58
C GLN A 184 2.25 -15.43 -58.06
N ALA A 185 1.21 -15.34 -58.90
CA ALA A 185 1.38 -15.14 -60.35
C ALA A 185 1.76 -13.66 -60.63
N ILE A 186 2.71 -13.47 -61.52
CA ILE A 186 3.12 -12.19 -62.11
C ILE A 186 3.14 -12.41 -63.64
N ASP A 187 1.96 -12.64 -64.22
CA ASP A 187 1.82 -13.11 -65.61
C ASP A 187 0.91 -12.24 -66.47
N VAL A 188 0.32 -11.21 -65.89
CA VAL A 188 -0.51 -10.24 -66.65
C VAL A 188 0.40 -9.24 -67.37
N PRO A 189 0.30 -9.11 -68.71
CA PRO A 189 1.12 -8.15 -69.46
C PRO A 189 0.87 -6.69 -69.01
N TYR A 190 1.96 -5.92 -68.84
CA TYR A 190 1.92 -4.51 -68.49
C TYR A 190 3.02 -3.73 -69.26
N GLY A 191 2.72 -3.35 -70.49
CA GLY A 191 3.74 -2.82 -71.40
C GLY A 191 4.79 -3.87 -71.74
N SER A 192 6.06 -3.57 -71.46
CA SER A 192 7.18 -4.50 -71.60
C SER A 192 7.44 -5.37 -70.34
N LEU A 193 6.57 -5.28 -69.36
CA LEU A 193 6.66 -5.98 -68.08
C LEU A 193 5.48 -6.93 -67.89
N PHE A 194 5.53 -7.67 -66.83
CA PHE A 194 4.43 -8.46 -66.28
C PHE A 194 4.07 -8.00 -64.88
N THR A 195 2.80 -8.10 -64.52
CA THR A 195 2.30 -7.68 -63.22
C THR A 195 1.39 -8.76 -62.61
N GLY A 196 1.31 -8.79 -61.31
CA GLY A 196 0.35 -9.54 -60.52
C GLY A 196 -0.08 -8.77 -59.30
N THR A 197 -1.30 -8.99 -58.84
CA THR A 197 -1.84 -8.31 -57.69
C THR A 197 -2.24 -9.29 -56.58
N ARG A 198 -2.15 -8.84 -55.35
CA ARG A 198 -2.60 -9.57 -54.17
C ARG A 198 -3.34 -8.62 -53.26
N SER A 199 -4.54 -8.97 -52.84
CA SER A 199 -5.22 -8.26 -51.79
C SER A 199 -4.68 -8.72 -50.44
N TRP A 200 -4.37 -7.78 -49.56
CA TRP A 200 -3.95 -8.02 -48.17
C TRP A 200 -4.91 -7.32 -47.22
N SER A 201 -5.75 -8.11 -46.52
CA SER A 201 -6.51 -7.60 -45.41
C SER A 201 -5.58 -7.47 -44.19
N PHE A 202 -5.57 -6.33 -43.52
CA PHE A 202 -4.71 -6.15 -42.34
C PHE A 202 -5.18 -7.04 -41.20
N PRO A 203 -4.26 -7.59 -40.37
CA PRO A 203 -4.62 -8.42 -39.22
C PRO A 203 -5.48 -7.67 -38.21
N ILE A 204 -5.38 -6.33 -38.18
CA ILE A 204 -6.20 -5.44 -37.37
C ILE A 204 -6.34 -4.09 -38.09
N ALA A 205 -7.51 -3.44 -37.99
CA ALA A 205 -7.78 -2.21 -38.69
C ALA A 205 -6.95 -1.03 -38.13
N PHE A 206 -6.54 -0.13 -39.03
CA PHE A 206 -6.01 1.19 -38.69
C PHE A 206 -7.14 2.19 -38.48
N SER A 207 -6.87 3.34 -37.89
CA SER A 207 -7.82 4.43 -37.75
C SER A 207 -8.02 5.20 -39.09
N GLY A 208 -7.07 5.09 -39.99
CA GLY A 208 -7.08 5.71 -41.33
C GLY A 208 -6.21 4.95 -42.30
N SER A 209 -5.91 5.53 -43.47
CA SER A 209 -5.04 4.89 -44.47
C SER A 209 -3.61 4.81 -43.98
N PRO A 210 -3.00 3.61 -43.83
CA PRO A 210 -1.62 3.46 -43.45
C PRO A 210 -0.66 3.64 -44.64
N THR A 211 0.62 3.88 -44.35
CA THR A 211 1.69 3.71 -45.34
C THR A 211 1.99 2.23 -45.50
N VAL A 212 2.00 1.72 -46.69
CA VAL A 212 2.24 0.31 -47.04
C VAL A 212 3.51 0.18 -47.87
N ASN A 213 4.40 -0.72 -47.43
CA ASN A 213 5.64 -1.04 -48.11
C ASN A 213 5.64 -2.50 -48.55
N PRO A 214 5.27 -2.81 -49.78
CA PRO A 214 5.34 -4.16 -50.31
C PRO A 214 6.75 -4.50 -50.77
N GLY A 215 7.13 -5.75 -50.58
CA GLY A 215 8.35 -6.38 -51.09
C GLY A 215 8.01 -7.56 -51.98
N LEU A 216 8.69 -7.69 -53.09
CA LEU A 216 8.66 -8.88 -53.92
C LEU A 216 9.94 -9.69 -53.67
N PHE A 217 9.75 -10.91 -53.19
CA PHE A 217 10.85 -11.87 -53.07
C PHE A 217 10.79 -12.90 -54.15
N ARG A 218 11.95 -13.23 -54.69
CA ARG A 218 12.06 -14.18 -55.79
C ARG A 218 13.34 -15.01 -55.64
N TRP A 219 13.18 -16.31 -55.81
CA TRP A 219 14.34 -17.23 -55.92
C TRP A 219 14.85 -17.28 -57.34
N GLY A 220 16.16 -17.35 -57.49
CA GLY A 220 16.85 -17.46 -58.76
C GLY A 220 17.27 -16.12 -59.36
N THR A 221 17.61 -16.12 -60.65
CA THR A 221 18.04 -14.94 -61.40
C THR A 221 16.88 -14.22 -62.02
N GLY A 222 16.77 -12.93 -61.80
CA GLY A 222 15.75 -12.08 -62.38
C GLY A 222 15.51 -10.82 -61.56
N ALA A 223 14.86 -9.83 -62.11
CA ALA A 223 14.50 -8.60 -61.48
C ALA A 223 12.99 -8.51 -61.27
N GLY A 224 12.59 -8.30 -60.03
CA GLY A 224 11.19 -8.05 -59.68
C GLY A 224 11.11 -7.07 -58.51
N TRP A 225 10.05 -6.33 -58.38
CA TRP A 225 9.80 -5.39 -57.29
C TRP A 225 8.34 -5.32 -56.92
N GLY A 226 8.04 -4.90 -55.70
CA GLY A 226 6.68 -4.70 -55.20
C GLY A 226 6.32 -3.23 -55.11
N THR A 227 5.04 -2.94 -55.32
CA THR A 227 4.46 -1.63 -55.08
C THR A 227 3.02 -1.79 -54.57
N VAL A 228 2.34 -0.71 -54.20
CA VAL A 228 0.92 -0.72 -53.90
C VAL A 228 0.13 -0.48 -55.21
N GLY A 229 -1.02 -1.17 -55.37
CA GLY A 229 -1.90 -1.01 -56.52
C GLY A 229 -2.82 0.21 -56.44
N GLY A 230 -2.79 0.95 -55.33
CA GLY A 230 -3.61 2.12 -55.06
C GLY A 230 -3.47 2.55 -53.59
N ILE A 231 -4.24 3.58 -53.21
CA ILE A 231 -4.28 4.04 -51.83
C ILE A 231 -4.89 2.93 -50.96
N ALA A 232 -4.20 2.56 -49.88
CA ALA A 232 -4.71 1.59 -48.91
C ALA A 232 -5.95 2.15 -48.18
N SER A 233 -6.88 1.28 -47.83
CA SER A 233 -7.95 1.60 -46.87
C SER A 233 -7.45 1.41 -45.45
N ALA A 234 -8.31 1.71 -44.47
CA ALA A 234 -8.01 1.39 -43.07
C ALA A 234 -7.91 -0.13 -42.78
N THR A 235 -8.45 -0.97 -43.64
CA THR A 235 -8.59 -2.41 -43.41
C THR A 235 -7.84 -3.30 -44.40
N ALA A 236 -7.41 -2.75 -45.54
CA ALA A 236 -6.77 -3.57 -46.58
C ALA A 236 -5.91 -2.72 -47.53
N ALA A 237 -5.00 -3.39 -48.21
CA ALA A 237 -4.20 -2.85 -49.31
C ALA A 237 -4.17 -3.81 -50.48
N THR A 238 -4.09 -3.27 -51.72
CA THR A 238 -3.75 -4.06 -52.88
C THR A 238 -2.25 -3.97 -53.11
N LEU A 239 -1.58 -5.12 -52.99
CA LEU A 239 -0.16 -5.27 -53.27
C LEU A 239 -0.02 -5.61 -54.77
N ARG A 240 0.99 -5.04 -55.42
CA ARG A 240 1.28 -5.32 -56.82
C ARG A 240 2.76 -5.66 -56.99
N GLY A 241 3.01 -6.76 -57.67
CA GLY A 241 4.34 -7.14 -58.09
C GLY A 241 4.57 -6.88 -59.56
N PHE A 242 5.80 -6.59 -59.91
CA PHE A 242 6.26 -6.50 -61.30
C PHE A 242 7.46 -7.40 -61.55
N ASP A 243 7.54 -8.00 -62.71
CA ASP A 243 8.69 -8.76 -63.16
C ASP A 243 8.93 -8.44 -64.67
N ILE A 244 10.15 -8.60 -65.12
CA ILE A 244 10.53 -8.51 -66.54
C ILE A 244 10.19 -9.77 -67.32
N VAL A 245 9.84 -10.85 -66.61
CA VAL A 245 9.49 -12.14 -67.20
C VAL A 245 8.18 -12.63 -66.64
N SER A 246 7.28 -13.19 -67.48
CA SER A 246 6.04 -13.81 -67.03
C SER A 246 6.31 -14.94 -66.03
N ARG A 247 5.57 -14.92 -64.89
CA ARG A 247 5.65 -15.93 -63.82
C ARG A 247 4.28 -16.51 -63.52
N ALA A 248 4.08 -17.74 -63.84
CA ALA A 248 2.83 -18.42 -63.46
C ALA A 248 2.77 -18.65 -61.92
N ALA A 249 1.55 -18.90 -61.43
CA ALA A 249 1.35 -19.38 -60.05
C ALA A 249 2.15 -20.66 -59.80
N GLY A 250 2.65 -20.82 -58.55
CA GLY A 250 3.49 -21.96 -58.20
C GLY A 250 4.97 -21.77 -58.52
N THR A 251 5.37 -20.66 -59.15
CA THR A 251 6.77 -20.32 -59.32
C THR A 251 7.31 -19.68 -58.04
N ALA A 252 8.65 -19.61 -57.91
CA ALA A 252 9.32 -19.11 -56.72
C ALA A 252 9.18 -17.56 -56.56
N THR A 253 7.95 -17.06 -56.43
CA THR A 253 7.64 -15.64 -56.29
C THR A 253 6.70 -15.43 -55.14
N VAL A 254 7.04 -14.51 -54.24
CA VAL A 254 6.29 -14.20 -53.02
C VAL A 254 6.18 -12.67 -52.88
N ILE A 255 4.99 -12.17 -52.60
CA ILE A 255 4.76 -10.79 -52.20
C ILE A 255 4.60 -10.76 -50.68
N SER A 256 5.43 -10.01 -50.00
CA SER A 256 5.31 -9.66 -48.55
C SER A 256 5.06 -8.16 -48.40
N ALA A 257 4.56 -7.74 -47.28
CA ALA A 257 4.35 -6.32 -47.02
C ALA A 257 4.40 -6.00 -45.52
N SER A 258 4.75 -4.74 -45.23
CA SER A 258 4.50 -4.13 -43.95
C SER A 258 3.63 -2.89 -44.14
N ALA A 259 2.84 -2.56 -43.13
CA ALA A 259 2.04 -1.35 -43.07
C ALA A 259 2.26 -0.64 -41.73
N MET A 260 2.37 0.68 -41.74
CA MET A 260 2.50 1.50 -40.57
C MET A 260 1.51 2.67 -40.60
N GLY A 261 0.86 2.90 -39.48
CA GLY A 261 -0.12 3.96 -39.31
C GLY A 261 -0.53 4.11 -37.86
N ARG A 262 -1.74 4.59 -37.65
CA ARG A 262 -2.29 4.78 -36.30
C ARG A 262 -3.48 3.86 -36.06
N TRP A 263 -3.72 3.48 -34.80
CA TRP A 263 -4.90 2.73 -34.39
C TRP A 263 -5.98 3.63 -33.75
N PHE A 264 -5.63 4.87 -33.37
CA PHE A 264 -6.54 5.93 -32.91
C PHE A 264 -6.08 7.29 -33.38
#